data_272d832d4fe2b5615b31c1e83559553b
#
_entry.id   272d832d4fe2b5615b31c1e83559553b
#
_cell.length_a   1.000
_cell.length_b   1.000
_cell.length_c   1.000
_cell.angle_alpha   90.00
_cell.angle_beta   90.00
_cell.angle_gamma   90.00
#
_symmetry.space_group_name_H-M   'P 1'
#
loop_
_entity.id
_entity.type
_entity.pdbx_description
1 polymer ?
#
loop_
_entity_poly.entity_id
_entity_poly.type
_entity_poly.pdbx_seq_one_letter_code
_entity_poly.pdbx_strand_id
1 'polypeptide(L)'
;GSEMCIRDSRDISETHSRTHGLFILMFLLRGLPFADLVNLHKKDLNGNTISYRRRKTGRQLTIDIPREAWAILNEYMDTDPHSPYLFPFLTGKEGSIESYREYQWALRTFNQQLNQLKGILHLKTHLSSYTARHTWATLAYYNEIHPGIISEAMGHSSITVTETYLKPFNATKIDDANRKVISSIAQHRLVN
;
A
#
# COMPACT_ATOMS: atom_id res chain seq x y z
N GLY A 1 -17.06 -5.12 -10.88
CA GLY A 1 -17.99 -4.04 -11.21
C GLY A 1 -18.26 -3.06 -10.09
N SER A 2 -17.28 -2.78 -9.19
CA SER A 2 -17.48 -1.82 -8.10
C SER A 2 -16.47 -0.65 -8.09
N GLU A 3 -15.58 -0.59 -9.04
CA GLU A 3 -14.52 0.45 -9.08
C GLU A 3 -14.92 1.74 -9.81
N MET A 4 -16.08 1.76 -10.47
CA MET A 4 -16.51 2.88 -11.30
C MET A 4 -17.49 3.85 -10.61
N CYS A 5 -17.99 3.52 -9.40
CA CYS A 5 -18.98 4.37 -8.70
C CYS A 5 -18.39 5.54 -7.91
N ILE A 6 -17.07 5.64 -7.76
CA ILE A 6 -16.44 6.67 -6.89
C ILE A 6 -16.31 8.02 -7.60
N ARG A 7 -16.34 8.05 -8.93
CA ARG A 7 -16.22 9.28 -9.72
C ARG A 7 -17.49 10.15 -9.81
N ASP A 8 -18.65 9.60 -9.47
CA ASP A 8 -19.94 10.26 -9.64
C ASP A 8 -20.54 10.89 -8.37
N SER A 9 -19.92 10.77 -7.20
CA SER A 9 -20.40 11.44 -6.00
C SER A 9 -19.92 12.89 -5.98
N ARG A 10 -20.79 13.82 -6.44
CA ARG A 10 -20.57 15.27 -6.41
C ARG A 10 -20.43 15.90 -5.01
N ASP A 11 -20.38 15.07 -3.95
CA ASP A 11 -20.32 15.49 -2.54
C ASP A 11 -18.97 15.24 -1.86
N ILE A 12 -17.94 14.78 -2.59
CA ILE A 12 -16.63 14.57 -2.00
C ILE A 12 -15.87 15.89 -2.02
N SER A 13 -15.62 16.46 -0.84
CA SER A 13 -14.78 17.65 -0.70
C SER A 13 -13.36 17.37 -1.19
N GLU A 14 -12.62 18.43 -1.60
CA GLU A 14 -11.23 18.34 -2.02
C GLU A 14 -10.35 17.56 -1.02
N THR A 15 -10.58 17.76 0.28
CA THR A 15 -9.91 17.06 1.37
C THR A 15 -10.14 15.54 1.33
N HIS A 16 -11.37 15.11 1.08
CA HIS A 16 -11.70 13.70 0.97
C HIS A 16 -11.15 13.09 -0.32
N SER A 17 -11.14 13.85 -1.43
CA SER A 17 -10.52 13.43 -2.70
C SER A 17 -9.03 13.16 -2.52
N ARG A 18 -8.31 14.06 -1.84
CA ARG A 18 -6.88 13.87 -1.53
C ARG A 18 -6.64 12.63 -0.66
N THR A 19 -7.42 12.47 0.41
CA THR A 19 -7.29 11.30 1.29
C THR A 19 -7.55 10.00 0.55
N HIS A 20 -8.59 9.96 -0.27
CA HIS A 20 -8.90 8.82 -1.14
C HIS A 20 -7.75 8.53 -2.11
N GLY A 21 -7.27 9.55 -2.85
CA GLY A 21 -6.16 9.39 -3.79
C GLY A 21 -4.91 8.85 -3.12
N LEU A 22 -4.49 9.42 -1.99
CA LEU A 22 -3.33 8.94 -1.25
C LEU A 22 -3.52 7.53 -0.67
N PHE A 23 -4.74 7.15 -0.26
CA PHE A 23 -5.04 5.80 0.17
C PHE A 23 -4.87 4.78 -0.97
N ILE A 24 -5.36 5.12 -2.17
CA ILE A 24 -5.15 4.30 -3.39
C ILE A 24 -3.66 4.25 -3.76
N LEU A 25 -2.96 5.36 -3.67
CA LEU A 25 -1.52 5.40 -3.92
C LEU A 25 -0.74 4.45 -2.98
N MET A 26 -1.09 4.45 -1.69
CA MET A 26 -0.49 3.51 -0.73
C MET A 26 -0.70 2.05 -1.16
N PHE A 27 -1.88 1.71 -1.67
CA PHE A 27 -2.16 0.38 -2.20
C PHE A 27 -1.33 0.08 -3.45
N LEU A 28 -1.32 0.97 -4.43
CA LEU A 28 -0.57 0.83 -5.71
C LEU A 28 0.94 0.71 -5.48
N LEU A 29 1.46 1.32 -4.43
CA LEU A 29 2.86 1.23 -4.01
C LEU A 29 3.11 0.06 -3.02
N ARG A 30 2.55 -1.10 -3.32
CA ARG A 30 2.76 -2.37 -2.59
C ARG A 30 2.35 -2.30 -1.11
N GLY A 31 1.29 -1.58 -0.81
CA GLY A 31 0.85 -1.38 0.57
C GLY A 31 1.82 -0.51 1.37
N LEU A 32 2.32 0.56 0.77
CA LEU A 32 3.18 1.55 1.43
C LEU A 32 2.49 2.07 2.69
N PRO A 33 3.10 1.96 3.90
CA PRO A 33 2.48 2.50 5.11
C PRO A 33 2.44 4.01 5.12
N PHE A 34 1.43 4.58 5.78
CA PHE A 34 1.30 6.03 5.92
C PHE A 34 2.54 6.69 6.56
N ALA A 35 3.16 6.01 7.56
CA ALA A 35 4.40 6.51 8.16
C ALA A 35 5.55 6.63 7.16
N ASP A 36 5.65 5.72 6.18
CA ASP A 36 6.67 5.81 5.14
C ASP A 36 6.25 6.85 4.09
N LEU A 37 4.97 6.87 3.67
CA LEU A 37 4.42 7.84 2.71
C LEU A 37 4.75 9.29 3.09
N VAL A 38 4.44 9.70 4.33
CA VAL A 38 4.63 11.08 4.78
C VAL A 38 6.10 11.48 4.93
N ASN A 39 6.98 10.50 5.04
CA ASN A 39 8.43 10.70 5.16
C ASN A 39 9.18 10.47 3.85
N LEU A 40 8.51 10.21 2.73
CA LEU A 40 9.18 10.19 1.42
C LEU A 40 9.72 11.57 1.09
N HIS A 41 10.94 11.60 0.57
CA HIS A 41 11.58 12.81 0.09
C HIS A 41 11.52 12.90 -1.44
N LYS A 42 11.61 14.10 -1.99
CA LYS A 42 11.71 14.31 -3.45
C LYS A 42 12.89 13.56 -4.08
N LYS A 43 14.02 13.47 -3.35
CA LYS A 43 15.20 12.71 -3.76
C LYS A 43 15.00 11.19 -3.85
N ASP A 44 13.97 10.66 -3.19
CA ASP A 44 13.64 9.22 -3.24
C ASP A 44 12.94 8.84 -4.55
N LEU A 45 12.39 9.84 -5.25
CA LEU A 45 11.82 9.69 -6.58
C LEU A 45 12.92 9.83 -7.63
N ASN A 46 13.18 8.76 -8.38
CA ASN A 46 14.18 8.74 -9.43
C ASN A 46 13.62 8.09 -10.69
N GLY A 47 13.36 8.90 -11.71
CA GLY A 47 12.70 8.45 -12.92
C GLY A 47 11.35 7.78 -12.60
N ASN A 48 11.21 6.51 -12.92
CA ASN A 48 9.99 5.74 -12.69
C ASN A 48 10.02 4.90 -11.39
N THR A 49 10.93 5.19 -10.46
CA THR A 49 11.08 4.43 -9.23
C THR A 49 11.05 5.30 -7.98
N ILE A 50 10.55 4.75 -6.88
CA ILE A 50 10.72 5.30 -5.54
C ILE A 50 11.63 4.37 -4.76
N SER A 51 12.77 4.91 -4.28
CA SER A 51 13.73 4.17 -3.47
C SER A 51 13.85 4.79 -2.09
N TYR A 52 13.41 4.08 -1.07
CA TYR A 52 13.38 4.59 0.30
C TYR A 52 13.75 3.52 1.33
N ARG A 53 14.11 3.96 2.52
CA ARG A 53 14.36 3.08 3.65
C ARG A 53 13.11 2.97 4.53
N ARG A 54 12.62 1.75 4.69
CA ARG A 54 11.46 1.44 5.52
C ARG A 54 11.68 1.88 6.97
N ARG A 55 10.86 2.79 7.51
CA ARG A 55 11.08 3.36 8.85
C ARG A 55 11.03 2.32 9.98
N LYS A 56 10.13 1.35 9.91
CA LYS A 56 9.97 0.32 10.95
C LYS A 56 11.09 -0.71 10.98
N THR A 57 11.62 -1.12 9.82
CA THR A 57 12.54 -2.26 9.70
C THR A 57 13.94 -1.87 9.21
N GLY A 58 14.12 -0.65 8.72
CA GLY A 58 15.37 -0.18 8.13
C GLY A 58 15.70 -0.80 6.77
N ARG A 59 14.84 -1.67 6.21
CA ARG A 59 15.09 -2.28 4.89
C ARG A 59 15.00 -1.26 3.78
N GLN A 60 15.94 -1.33 2.84
CA GLN A 60 15.88 -0.57 1.61
C GLN A 60 14.85 -1.20 0.68
N LEU A 61 13.95 -0.40 0.14
CA LEU A 61 12.96 -0.81 -0.84
C LEU A 61 13.06 0.07 -2.07
N THR A 62 12.92 -0.54 -3.24
CA THR A 62 12.76 0.14 -4.52
C THR A 62 11.48 -0.34 -5.16
N ILE A 63 10.60 0.58 -5.50
CA ILE A 63 9.28 0.33 -6.07
C ILE A 63 9.22 0.98 -7.45
N ASP A 64 8.99 0.19 -8.49
CA ASP A 64 8.59 0.71 -9.79
C ASP A 64 7.19 1.28 -9.68
N ILE A 65 7.03 2.54 -10.10
CA ILE A 65 5.77 3.27 -9.99
C ILE A 65 4.86 2.79 -11.12
N PRO A 66 3.73 2.13 -10.81
CA PRO A 66 2.79 1.72 -11.84
C PRO A 66 2.16 2.94 -12.50
N ARG A 67 1.76 2.79 -13.77
CA ARG A 67 1.20 3.88 -14.58
C ARG A 67 0.03 4.58 -13.88
N GLU A 68 -0.81 3.82 -13.21
CA GLU A 68 -2.01 4.29 -12.50
C GLU A 68 -1.67 5.20 -11.31
N ALA A 69 -0.48 5.04 -10.72
CA ALA A 69 -0.04 5.83 -9.58
C ALA A 69 0.43 7.24 -9.99
N TRP A 70 0.87 7.45 -11.23
CA TRP A 70 1.43 8.72 -11.68
C TRP A 70 0.44 9.88 -11.65
N ALA A 71 -0.81 9.64 -11.99
CA ALA A 71 -1.84 10.67 -11.94
C ALA A 71 -2.01 11.20 -10.50
N ILE A 72 -2.04 10.27 -9.52
CA ILE A 72 -2.19 10.60 -8.10
C ILE A 72 -0.92 11.29 -7.56
N LEU A 73 0.26 10.78 -7.95
CA LEU A 73 1.54 11.41 -7.58
C LEU A 73 1.58 12.85 -8.04
N ASN A 74 1.34 13.11 -9.32
CA ASN A 74 1.39 14.45 -9.91
C ASN A 74 0.37 15.42 -9.30
N GLU A 75 -0.80 14.89 -8.88
CA GLU A 75 -1.86 15.71 -8.27
C GLU A 75 -1.52 16.14 -6.84
N TYR A 76 -0.86 15.25 -6.06
CA TYR A 76 -0.67 15.49 -4.61
C TYR A 76 0.77 15.70 -4.17
N MET A 77 1.75 15.62 -5.08
CA MET A 77 3.13 15.95 -4.75
C MET A 77 3.28 17.39 -4.28
N ASP A 78 4.21 17.59 -3.34
CA ASP A 78 4.58 18.91 -2.87
C ASP A 78 5.34 19.70 -3.96
N THR A 79 4.78 20.83 -4.34
CA THR A 79 5.34 21.73 -5.37
C THR A 79 6.29 22.79 -4.80
N ASP A 80 6.40 22.94 -3.46
CA ASP A 80 7.33 23.86 -2.85
C ASP A 80 8.78 23.40 -3.10
N PRO A 81 9.60 24.16 -3.84
CA PRO A 81 10.98 23.78 -4.13
C PRO A 81 11.88 23.72 -2.89
N HIS A 82 11.51 24.38 -1.80
CA HIS A 82 12.27 24.39 -0.56
C HIS A 82 11.91 23.22 0.37
N SER A 83 10.79 22.57 0.16
CA SER A 83 10.39 21.38 0.89
C SER A 83 11.17 20.16 0.40
N PRO A 84 11.84 19.42 1.29
CA PRO A 84 12.50 18.17 0.91
C PRO A 84 11.53 17.01 0.73
N TYR A 85 10.33 17.12 1.29
CA TYR A 85 9.35 16.04 1.32
C TYR A 85 8.60 15.88 -0.01
N LEU A 86 8.26 14.64 -0.35
CA LEU A 86 7.50 14.34 -1.58
C LEU A 86 6.03 14.75 -1.46
N PHE A 87 5.47 14.74 -0.26
CA PHE A 87 4.10 15.15 0.02
C PHE A 87 4.07 16.20 1.13
N PRO A 88 3.16 17.19 1.08
CA PRO A 88 3.13 18.31 2.03
C PRO A 88 2.44 17.92 3.35
N PHE A 89 3.04 16.98 4.09
CA PHE A 89 2.60 16.57 5.43
C PHE A 89 3.51 17.09 6.54
N LEU A 90 4.81 17.19 6.23
CA LEU A 90 5.83 17.55 7.19
C LEU A 90 6.58 18.78 6.72
N THR A 91 6.93 19.65 7.66
CA THR A 91 7.75 20.84 7.46
C THR A 91 9.02 20.80 8.32
N GLY A 92 8.93 20.15 9.47
CA GLY A 92 10.03 19.99 10.41
C GLY A 92 11.17 19.12 9.85
N LYS A 93 12.37 19.35 10.39
CA LYS A 93 13.55 18.54 10.04
C LYS A 93 13.30 17.07 10.37
N GLU A 94 13.69 16.17 9.46
CA GLU A 94 13.57 14.72 9.68
C GLU A 94 14.18 14.29 11.02
N GLY A 95 13.43 13.49 11.79
CA GLY A 95 13.83 13.01 13.10
C GLY A 95 13.66 14.01 14.25
N SER A 96 13.18 15.23 13.99
CA SER A 96 12.88 16.20 15.04
C SER A 96 11.57 15.84 15.78
N ILE A 97 11.42 16.40 16.99
CA ILE A 97 10.16 16.30 17.76
C ILE A 97 9.01 16.96 16.99
N GLU A 98 9.31 18.03 16.26
CA GLU A 98 8.34 18.75 15.43
C GLU A 98 7.79 17.86 14.33
N SER A 99 8.65 17.27 13.49
CA SER A 99 8.23 16.36 12.43
C SER A 99 7.46 15.13 12.98
N TYR A 100 7.81 14.66 14.17
CA TYR A 100 7.05 13.59 14.84
C TYR A 100 5.65 14.03 15.23
N ARG A 101 5.48 15.25 15.77
CA ARG A 101 4.16 15.81 16.12
C ARG A 101 3.30 16.04 14.87
N GLU A 102 3.88 16.57 13.81
CA GLU A 102 3.22 16.75 12.50
C GLU A 102 2.75 15.40 11.95
N TYR A 103 3.59 14.37 11.98
CA TYR A 103 3.22 13.01 11.60
C TYR A 103 2.04 12.47 12.42
N GLN A 104 2.07 12.61 13.74
CA GLN A 104 0.98 12.14 14.61
C GLN A 104 -0.34 12.85 14.32
N TRP A 105 -0.27 14.15 14.04
CA TRP A 105 -1.44 14.92 13.65
C TRP A 105 -1.96 14.47 12.26
N ALA A 106 -1.08 14.36 11.28
CA ALA A 106 -1.41 13.91 9.93
C ALA A 106 -2.04 12.52 9.93
N LEU A 107 -1.51 11.58 10.73
CA LEU A 107 -2.05 10.22 10.86
C LEU A 107 -3.47 10.23 11.44
N ARG A 108 -3.70 11.01 12.50
CA ARG A 108 -5.04 11.16 13.10
C ARG A 108 -6.04 11.75 12.11
N THR A 109 -5.66 12.83 11.45
CA THR A 109 -6.49 13.51 10.45
C THR A 109 -6.81 12.58 9.28
N PHE A 110 -5.81 11.88 8.75
CA PHE A 110 -6.00 10.93 7.65
C PHE A 110 -6.97 9.80 8.01
N ASN A 111 -6.82 9.20 9.19
CA ASN A 111 -7.74 8.16 9.66
C ASN A 111 -9.17 8.69 9.91
N GLN A 112 -9.30 9.91 10.41
CA GLN A 112 -10.61 10.57 10.58
C GLN A 112 -11.30 10.77 9.22
N GLN A 113 -10.57 11.26 8.22
CA GLN A 113 -11.09 11.46 6.86
C GLN A 113 -11.45 10.13 6.18
N LEU A 114 -10.65 9.07 6.37
CA LEU A 114 -11.00 7.71 5.91
C LEU A 114 -12.30 7.20 6.54
N ASN A 115 -12.51 7.49 7.83
CA ASN A 115 -13.75 7.11 8.49
C ASN A 115 -14.96 7.91 7.99
N GLN A 116 -14.78 9.17 7.63
CA GLN A 116 -15.82 9.98 6.96
C GLN A 116 -16.11 9.43 5.57
N LEU A 117 -15.09 9.14 4.77
CA LEU A 117 -15.23 8.48 3.46
C LEU A 117 -15.98 7.15 3.55
N LYS A 118 -15.68 6.34 4.57
CA LYS A 118 -16.43 5.11 4.85
C LYS A 118 -17.93 5.38 4.99
N GLY A 119 -18.30 6.43 5.70
CA GLY A 119 -19.72 6.86 5.87
C GLY A 119 -20.34 7.27 4.55
N ILE A 120 -19.69 8.16 3.80
CA ILE A 120 -20.14 8.66 2.49
C ILE A 120 -20.34 7.52 1.48
N LEU A 121 -19.42 6.56 1.47
CA LEU A 121 -19.44 5.42 0.55
C LEU A 121 -20.24 4.22 1.08
N HIS A 122 -20.90 4.35 2.23
CA HIS A 122 -21.70 3.29 2.88
C HIS A 122 -20.94 1.96 3.05
N LEU A 123 -19.62 2.02 3.28
CA LEU A 123 -18.80 0.83 3.46
C LEU A 123 -19.04 0.20 4.84
N LYS A 124 -19.21 -1.12 4.89
CA LYS A 124 -19.41 -1.87 6.15
C LYS A 124 -18.09 -2.16 6.87
N THR A 125 -16.97 -2.21 6.12
CA THR A 125 -15.65 -2.55 6.65
C THR A 125 -14.99 -1.35 7.32
N HIS A 126 -14.16 -1.61 8.32
CA HIS A 126 -13.33 -0.58 8.94
C HIS A 126 -12.27 -0.10 7.95
N LEU A 127 -12.14 1.23 7.76
CA LEU A 127 -11.08 1.86 6.99
C LEU A 127 -10.08 2.56 7.92
N SER A 128 -8.82 2.30 7.70
CA SER A 128 -7.71 3.00 8.35
C SER A 128 -6.53 3.09 7.40
N SER A 129 -5.54 3.92 7.72
CA SER A 129 -4.28 4.01 6.98
C SER A 129 -3.55 2.68 6.80
N TYR A 130 -3.89 1.68 7.61
CA TYR A 130 -3.31 0.34 7.52
C TYR A 130 -4.08 -0.60 6.59
N THR A 131 -5.32 -0.26 6.26
CA THR A 131 -6.21 -1.11 5.42
C THR A 131 -5.64 -1.30 4.01
N ALA A 132 -5.06 -0.28 3.39
CA ALA A 132 -4.43 -0.39 2.08
C ALA A 132 -3.36 -1.50 2.05
N ARG A 133 -2.53 -1.54 3.11
CA ARG A 133 -1.47 -2.53 3.27
C ARG A 133 -2.02 -3.95 3.49
N HIS A 134 -3.02 -4.09 4.36
CA HIS A 134 -3.69 -5.37 4.56
C HIS A 134 -4.33 -5.89 3.29
N THR A 135 -5.03 -5.02 2.56
CA THR A 135 -5.69 -5.37 1.32
C THR A 135 -4.69 -5.84 0.28
N TRP A 136 -3.58 -5.11 0.10
CA TRP A 136 -2.54 -5.51 -0.85
C TRP A 136 -1.96 -6.89 -0.52
N ALA A 137 -1.59 -7.13 0.75
CA ALA A 137 -1.05 -8.42 1.19
C ALA A 137 -2.04 -9.58 0.98
N THR A 138 -3.29 -9.35 1.35
CA THR A 138 -4.37 -10.35 1.22
C THR A 138 -4.65 -10.67 -0.24
N LEU A 139 -4.74 -9.67 -1.10
CA LEU A 139 -4.96 -9.88 -2.54
C LEU A 139 -3.77 -10.57 -3.20
N ALA A 140 -2.53 -10.19 -2.85
CA ALA A 140 -1.33 -10.87 -3.34
C ALA A 140 -1.36 -12.37 -2.98
N TYR A 141 -1.71 -12.68 -1.74
CA TYR A 141 -1.81 -14.06 -1.28
C TYR A 141 -2.90 -14.86 -2.01
N TYR A 142 -4.10 -14.27 -2.19
CA TYR A 142 -5.17 -14.94 -2.93
C TYR A 142 -4.89 -15.07 -4.42
N ASN A 143 -4.01 -14.25 -4.98
CA ASN A 143 -3.47 -14.42 -6.33
C ASN A 143 -2.27 -15.37 -6.38
N GLU A 144 -2.09 -16.19 -5.34
CA GLU A 144 -1.09 -17.25 -5.27
C GLU A 144 0.36 -16.74 -5.35
N ILE A 145 0.60 -15.46 -5.01
CA ILE A 145 1.95 -14.92 -4.86
C ILE A 145 2.62 -15.54 -3.63
N HIS A 146 3.83 -16.05 -3.81
CA HIS A 146 4.57 -16.71 -2.75
C HIS A 146 4.75 -15.77 -1.53
N PRO A 147 4.46 -16.24 -0.28
CA PRO A 147 4.55 -15.39 0.92
C PRO A 147 5.91 -14.72 1.13
N GLY A 148 7.01 -15.36 0.69
CA GLY A 148 8.34 -14.76 0.69
C GLY A 148 8.43 -13.52 -0.20
N ILE A 149 7.83 -13.55 -1.40
CA ILE A 149 7.78 -12.40 -2.30
C ILE A 149 6.94 -11.28 -1.67
N ILE A 150 5.79 -11.62 -1.06
CA ILE A 150 4.95 -10.65 -0.34
C ILE A 150 5.75 -10.00 0.80
N SER A 151 6.49 -10.81 1.58
CA SER A 151 7.32 -10.34 2.68
C SER A 151 8.39 -9.34 2.22
N GLU A 152 9.09 -9.66 1.14
CA GLU A 152 10.12 -8.78 0.56
C GLU A 152 9.52 -7.50 -0.02
N ALA A 153 8.46 -7.62 -0.83
CA ALA A 153 7.78 -6.49 -1.45
C ALA A 153 7.26 -5.48 -0.42
N MET A 154 6.83 -5.96 0.75
CA MET A 154 6.35 -5.13 1.85
C MET A 154 7.45 -4.68 2.82
N GLY A 155 8.68 -5.16 2.67
CA GLY A 155 9.79 -4.84 3.56
C GLY A 155 9.59 -5.34 4.99
N HIS A 156 9.02 -6.53 5.16
CA HIS A 156 8.91 -7.18 6.46
C HIS A 156 10.26 -7.69 6.96
N SER A 157 10.46 -7.72 8.27
CA SER A 157 11.68 -8.26 8.88
C SER A 157 11.78 -9.78 8.77
N SER A 158 10.64 -10.46 8.69
CA SER A 158 10.55 -11.92 8.52
C SER A 158 9.26 -12.30 7.79
N ILE A 159 9.21 -13.53 7.25
CA ILE A 159 8.02 -14.08 6.61
C ILE A 159 6.88 -14.26 7.61
N THR A 160 7.18 -14.56 8.87
CA THR A 160 6.20 -14.73 9.95
C THR A 160 5.34 -13.47 10.14
N VAL A 161 5.92 -12.27 9.96
CA VAL A 161 5.14 -11.03 9.97
C VAL A 161 4.13 -11.00 8.83
N THR A 162 4.45 -11.58 7.67
CA THR A 162 3.54 -11.67 6.53
C THR A 162 2.40 -12.64 6.81
N GLU A 163 2.68 -13.77 7.44
CA GLU A 163 1.70 -14.80 7.76
C GLU A 163 0.55 -14.28 8.64
N THR A 164 0.77 -13.26 9.45
CA THR A 164 -0.29 -12.61 10.25
C THR A 164 -1.40 -11.97 9.40
N TYR A 165 -1.14 -11.70 8.12
CA TYR A 165 -2.12 -11.17 7.16
C TYR A 165 -2.88 -12.27 6.41
N LEU A 166 -2.37 -13.52 6.45
CA LEU A 166 -2.83 -14.59 5.59
C LEU A 166 -3.89 -15.42 6.33
N LYS A 167 -5.03 -15.62 5.66
CA LYS A 167 -6.06 -16.54 6.15
C LYS A 167 -5.79 -17.94 5.59
N PRO A 168 -6.09 -19.00 6.33
CA PRO A 168 -6.00 -20.37 5.83
C PRO A 168 -6.80 -20.54 4.53
N PHE A 169 -6.28 -21.34 3.61
CA PHE A 169 -7.00 -21.75 2.42
C PHE A 169 -8.11 -22.74 2.79
N ASN A 170 -9.17 -22.73 2.01
CA ASN A 170 -10.22 -23.75 2.14
C ASN A 170 -9.74 -25.10 1.58
N ALA A 171 -10.44 -26.18 1.97
CA ALA A 171 -10.08 -27.56 1.58
C ALA A 171 -10.01 -27.71 0.04
N THR A 172 -10.93 -27.11 -0.70
CA THR A 172 -10.96 -27.19 -2.16
C THR A 172 -9.67 -26.67 -2.80
N LYS A 173 -9.15 -25.53 -2.32
CA LYS A 173 -7.87 -24.99 -2.83
C LYS A 173 -6.68 -25.88 -2.49
N ILE A 174 -6.70 -26.52 -1.33
CA ILE A 174 -5.65 -27.49 -0.92
C ILE A 174 -5.67 -28.69 -1.85
N ASP A 175 -6.86 -29.22 -2.15
CA ASP A 175 -7.04 -30.36 -3.07
C ASP A 175 -6.64 -30.01 -4.50
N ASP A 176 -6.95 -28.79 -4.98
CA ASP A 176 -6.52 -28.29 -6.29
C ASP A 176 -4.99 -28.19 -6.38
N ALA A 177 -4.33 -27.68 -5.34
CA ALA A 177 -2.88 -27.63 -5.26
C ALA A 177 -2.27 -29.04 -5.33
N ASN A 178 -2.83 -30.00 -4.58
CA ASN A 178 -2.38 -31.38 -4.62
C ASN A 178 -2.52 -31.99 -6.03
N ARG A 179 -3.65 -31.75 -6.71
CA ARG A 179 -3.85 -32.19 -8.10
C ARG A 179 -2.80 -31.60 -9.05
N LYS A 180 -2.48 -30.31 -8.92
CA LYS A 180 -1.40 -29.68 -9.72
C LYS A 180 -0.04 -30.35 -9.51
N VAL A 181 0.33 -30.64 -8.25
CA VAL A 181 1.59 -31.33 -7.93
C VAL A 181 1.63 -32.72 -8.56
N ILE A 182 0.55 -33.51 -8.44
CA ILE A 182 0.48 -34.86 -9.04
C ILE A 182 0.60 -34.78 -10.57
N SER A 183 -0.11 -33.82 -11.20
CA SER A 183 -0.06 -33.64 -12.66
C SER A 183 1.33 -33.28 -13.17
N SER A 184 2.10 -32.48 -12.43
CA SER A 184 3.48 -32.12 -12.81
C SER A 184 4.40 -33.35 -12.88
N ILE A 185 4.23 -34.30 -11.96
CA ILE A 185 5.01 -35.54 -11.95
C ILE A 185 4.64 -36.44 -13.15
N ALA A 186 3.35 -36.50 -13.50
CA ALA A 186 2.88 -37.28 -14.63
C ALA A 186 3.44 -36.75 -15.97
N GLN A 187 3.51 -35.42 -16.13
CA GLN A 187 4.11 -34.80 -17.33
C GLN A 187 5.62 -35.08 -17.45
N HIS A 188 6.35 -35.09 -16.35
CA HIS A 188 7.77 -35.41 -16.37
C HIS A 188 8.07 -36.88 -16.73
N ARG A 189 7.12 -37.81 -16.50
CA ARG A 189 7.28 -39.23 -16.89
C ARG A 189 7.01 -39.51 -18.36
N LEU A 190 6.39 -38.58 -19.08
CA LEU A 190 6.08 -38.70 -20.52
C LEU A 190 7.19 -38.12 -21.44
N VAL A 191 8.19 -37.48 -20.85
CA VAL A 191 9.30 -36.80 -21.58
C VAL A 191 10.60 -37.56 -21.50
N ASN A 192 10.67 -38.67 -20.72
CA ASN A 192 11.79 -39.61 -20.63
C ASN A 192 11.37 -41.00 -21.14
#